data_224093b9dbd7e2ea1272a737df4d39ce
#
_entry.id   224093b9dbd7e2ea1272a737df4d39ce
#
_cell.length_a   1.000
_cell.length_b   1.000
_cell.length_c   1.000
_cell.angle_alpha   90.00
_cell.angle_beta   90.00
_cell.angle_gamma   90.00
#
_symmetry.space_group_name_H-M   'P 1'
#
loop_
_entity.id
_entity.type
_entity.pdbx_description
1 polymer ?
#
loop_
_entity_poly.entity_id
_entity_poly.type
_entity_poly.pdbx_seq_one_letter_code
_entity_poly.pdbx_strand_id
1 'polypeptide(L)'
;MTDADDRLANDLSLAVVRLARQLRFRRPDSPVSLTQLSALATLAKDGPMTPGALATRERVRPPSMTRVIASLVELGLVERSSHPDDRRQVLVAVSRAGAELFEAERRAGMEWLQGRLEKLKQEDRATLLAAADLMFAIIDEAQ
;
A
#
# COMPACT_ATOMS: atom_id res chain seq x y z
N MET A 1 2.31 -30.10 2.56
CA MET A 1 3.28 -29.05 2.22
C MET A 1 4.65 -29.69 2.15
N THR A 2 5.43 -29.38 1.13
CA THR A 2 6.75 -29.96 0.93
C THR A 2 7.85 -29.02 1.43
N ASP A 3 9.05 -29.54 1.60
CA ASP A 3 10.24 -28.75 1.96
C ASP A 3 10.50 -27.62 0.93
N ALA A 4 10.16 -27.87 -0.32
CA ALA A 4 10.24 -26.88 -1.39
C ALA A 4 9.21 -25.75 -1.21
N ASP A 5 8.00 -26.07 -0.75
CA ASP A 5 6.94 -25.09 -0.50
C ASP A 5 7.29 -24.20 0.70
N ASP A 6 7.85 -24.78 1.74
CA ASP A 6 8.31 -24.04 2.91
C ASP A 6 9.46 -23.08 2.54
N ARG A 7 10.37 -23.52 1.72
CA ARG A 7 11.45 -22.69 1.20
C ARG A 7 10.91 -21.54 0.35
N LEU A 8 9.96 -21.82 -0.55
CA LEU A 8 9.34 -20.80 -1.40
C LEU A 8 8.66 -19.73 -0.54
N ALA A 9 7.86 -20.14 0.44
CA ALA A 9 7.16 -19.23 1.34
C ALA A 9 8.14 -18.33 2.09
N ASN A 10 9.22 -18.90 2.63
CA ASN A 10 10.24 -18.15 3.35
C ASN A 10 10.98 -17.14 2.44
N ASP A 11 11.46 -17.60 1.30
CA ASP A 11 12.25 -16.76 0.40
C ASP A 11 11.41 -15.65 -0.22
N LEU A 12 10.17 -15.96 -0.60
CA LEU A 12 9.23 -14.97 -1.15
C LEU A 12 8.87 -13.92 -0.11
N SER A 13 8.55 -14.34 1.12
CA SER A 13 8.24 -13.43 2.22
C SER A 13 9.39 -12.45 2.48
N LEU A 14 10.62 -12.95 2.54
CA LEU A 14 11.80 -12.12 2.77
C LEU A 14 12.06 -11.18 1.59
N ALA A 15 11.95 -11.68 0.36
CA ALA A 15 12.15 -10.88 -0.85
C ALA A 15 11.16 -9.72 -0.94
N VAL A 16 9.87 -9.99 -0.67
CA VAL A 16 8.81 -8.97 -0.67
C VAL A 16 9.08 -7.89 0.37
N VAL A 17 9.43 -8.27 1.59
CA VAL A 17 9.74 -7.31 2.67
C VAL A 17 10.94 -6.43 2.30
N ARG A 18 12.00 -7.03 1.77
CA ARG A 18 13.20 -6.29 1.37
C ARG A 18 12.93 -5.37 0.17
N LEU A 19 12.17 -5.84 -0.82
CA LEU A 19 11.80 -5.04 -1.97
C LEU A 19 10.94 -3.85 -1.57
N ALA A 20 9.93 -4.06 -0.72
CA ALA A 20 9.09 -2.99 -0.18
C ALA A 20 9.93 -1.92 0.54
N ARG A 21 10.91 -2.35 1.33
CA ARG A 21 11.84 -1.44 2.01
C ARG A 21 12.66 -0.61 1.01
N GLN A 22 13.18 -1.23 -0.06
CA GLN A 22 13.93 -0.53 -1.08
C GLN A 22 13.08 0.50 -1.83
N LEU A 23 11.84 0.16 -2.16
CA LEU A 23 10.89 1.08 -2.76
C LEU A 23 10.60 2.28 -1.83
N ARG A 24 10.47 2.03 -0.54
CA ARG A 24 10.22 3.03 0.49
C ARG A 24 11.37 4.02 0.65
N PHE A 25 12.61 3.54 0.66
CA PHE A 25 13.80 4.36 0.89
C PHE A 25 14.13 5.34 -0.24
N ARG A 26 13.38 5.35 -1.33
CA ARG A 26 13.58 6.32 -2.42
C ARG A 26 13.23 7.75 -2.00
N ARG A 27 12.44 7.91 -0.94
CA ARG A 27 12.12 9.22 -0.35
C ARG A 27 12.31 9.16 1.18
N PRO A 28 13.57 9.26 1.65
CA PRO A 28 13.87 9.14 3.08
C PRO A 28 13.21 10.24 3.93
N ASP A 29 12.91 11.40 3.31
CA ASP A 29 12.26 12.53 3.99
C ASP A 29 10.73 12.43 4.00
N SER A 30 10.17 11.32 3.56
CA SER A 30 8.72 11.12 3.56
C SER A 30 8.17 11.21 4.98
N PRO A 31 7.12 12.03 5.21
CA PRO A 31 6.53 12.21 6.53
C PRO A 31 5.67 11.03 6.97
N VAL A 32 5.44 10.05 6.10
CA VAL A 32 4.51 8.94 6.35
C VAL A 32 5.23 7.59 6.47
N SER A 33 4.68 6.71 7.31
CA SER A 33 5.09 5.32 7.43
C SER A 33 4.55 4.49 6.26
N LEU A 34 5.01 3.24 6.13
CA LEU A 34 4.50 2.32 5.13
C LEU A 34 3.00 2.06 5.30
N THR A 35 2.52 1.89 6.54
CA THR A 35 1.09 1.70 6.84
C THR A 35 0.27 2.92 6.44
N GLN A 36 0.74 4.12 6.73
CA GLN A 36 0.09 5.37 6.33
C GLN A 36 0.06 5.51 4.81
N LEU A 37 1.16 5.20 4.13
CA LEU A 37 1.22 5.26 2.67
C LEU A 37 0.26 4.26 2.03
N SER A 38 0.14 3.05 2.58
CA SER A 38 -0.80 2.03 2.12
C SER A 38 -2.25 2.50 2.27
N ALA A 39 -2.59 3.12 3.39
CA ALA A 39 -3.92 3.71 3.62
C ALA A 39 -4.23 4.82 2.61
N LEU A 40 -3.27 5.70 2.33
CA LEU A 40 -3.41 6.74 1.30
C LEU A 40 -3.64 6.13 -0.09
N ALA A 41 -2.91 5.07 -0.42
CA ALA A 41 -3.05 4.35 -1.69
C ALA A 41 -4.46 3.79 -1.86
N THR A 42 -5.00 3.15 -0.83
CA THR A 42 -6.35 2.59 -0.84
C THR A 42 -7.40 3.68 -1.00
N LEU A 43 -7.29 4.78 -0.26
CA LEU A 43 -8.21 5.91 -0.38
C LEU A 43 -8.12 6.59 -1.74
N ALA A 44 -6.94 6.70 -2.31
CA ALA A 44 -6.75 7.26 -3.64
C ALA A 44 -7.36 6.39 -4.73
N LYS A 45 -7.22 5.07 -4.61
CA LYS A 45 -7.72 4.10 -5.59
C LYS A 45 -9.23 3.87 -5.48
N ASP A 46 -9.71 3.63 -4.27
CA ASP A 46 -11.09 3.16 -4.02
C ASP A 46 -12.04 4.28 -3.60
N GLY A 47 -11.52 5.47 -3.35
CA GLY A 47 -12.31 6.63 -2.94
C GLY A 47 -12.63 6.69 -1.44
N PRO A 48 -13.45 7.67 -1.03
CA PRO A 48 -13.80 7.85 0.37
C PRO A 48 -14.49 6.62 0.97
N MET A 49 -14.19 6.32 2.21
CA MET A 49 -14.80 5.21 2.94
C MET A 49 -14.80 5.47 4.45
N THR A 50 -15.54 4.67 5.18
CA THR A 50 -15.53 4.72 6.64
C THR A 50 -14.21 4.21 7.21
N PRO A 51 -13.81 4.66 8.43
CA PRO A 51 -12.63 4.09 9.09
C PRO A 51 -12.68 2.57 9.24
N GLY A 52 -13.87 2.01 9.50
CA GLY A 52 -14.05 0.56 9.60
C GLY A 52 -13.80 -0.16 8.28
N ALA A 53 -14.30 0.39 7.17
CA ALA A 53 -14.05 -0.16 5.85
C ALA A 53 -12.56 -0.12 5.48
N LEU A 54 -11.88 0.99 5.82
CA LEU A 54 -10.44 1.13 5.58
C LEU A 54 -9.64 0.12 6.42
N ALA A 55 -9.99 -0.05 7.69
CA ALA A 55 -9.36 -1.03 8.57
C ALA A 55 -9.48 -2.46 8.01
N THR A 56 -10.66 -2.82 7.51
CA THR A 56 -10.91 -4.13 6.89
C THR A 56 -10.06 -4.33 5.63
N ARG A 57 -10.02 -3.34 4.75
CA ARG A 57 -9.24 -3.42 3.50
C ARG A 57 -7.74 -3.50 3.75
N GLU A 58 -7.25 -2.75 4.71
CA GLU A 58 -5.83 -2.72 5.09
C GLU A 58 -5.44 -3.86 6.03
N ARG A 59 -6.40 -4.64 6.53
CA ARG A 59 -6.20 -5.70 7.52
C ARG A 59 -5.48 -5.19 8.77
N VAL A 60 -5.87 -4.02 9.18
CA VAL A 60 -5.38 -3.35 10.38
C VAL A 60 -6.51 -3.35 11.40
N ARG A 61 -6.18 -3.56 12.66
CA ARG A 61 -7.15 -3.51 13.75
C ARG A 61 -7.78 -2.12 13.82
N PRO A 62 -9.10 -2.00 14.08
CA PRO A 62 -9.77 -0.71 14.14
C PRO A 62 -9.10 0.34 15.04
N PRO A 63 -8.62 0.02 16.27
CA PRO A 63 -7.90 1.01 17.09
C PRO A 63 -6.62 1.51 16.45
N SER A 64 -5.87 0.63 15.77
CA SER A 64 -4.65 1.00 15.05
C SER A 64 -4.96 1.89 13.83
N MET A 65 -6.03 1.56 13.10
CA MET A 65 -6.47 2.38 11.97
C MET A 65 -6.95 3.76 12.43
N THR A 66 -7.61 3.86 13.57
CA THR A 66 -8.00 5.14 14.16
C THR A 66 -6.78 6.05 14.36
N ARG A 67 -5.67 5.51 14.86
CA ARG A 67 -4.42 6.25 15.05
C ARG A 67 -3.78 6.64 13.70
N VAL A 68 -3.78 5.74 12.73
CA VAL A 68 -3.27 6.01 11.38
C VAL A 68 -4.04 7.18 10.75
N ILE A 69 -5.37 7.13 10.81
CA ILE A 69 -6.24 8.19 10.27
C ILE A 69 -5.99 9.52 11.00
N ALA A 70 -5.95 9.51 12.32
CA ALA A 70 -5.71 10.72 13.12
C ALA A 70 -4.37 11.37 12.76
N SER A 71 -3.33 10.57 12.59
CA SER A 71 -2.01 11.02 12.18
C SER A 71 -2.03 11.62 10.77
N LEU A 72 -2.72 10.98 9.83
CA LEU A 72 -2.87 11.49 8.46
C LEU A 72 -3.67 12.79 8.39
N VAL A 73 -4.71 12.91 9.21
CA VAL A 73 -5.49 14.16 9.33
C VAL A 73 -4.62 15.30 9.87
N GLU A 74 -3.83 15.01 10.89
CA GLU A 74 -2.90 15.99 11.48
C GLU A 74 -1.87 16.48 10.46
N LEU A 75 -1.39 15.59 9.59
CA LEU A 75 -0.48 15.93 8.49
C LEU A 75 -1.19 16.63 7.31
N GLY A 76 -2.51 16.75 7.33
CA GLY A 76 -3.27 17.34 6.24
C GLY A 76 -3.39 16.46 4.99
N LEU A 77 -3.14 15.17 5.12
CA LEU A 77 -3.13 14.21 3.99
C LEU A 77 -4.46 13.49 3.80
N VAL A 78 -5.30 13.48 4.81
CA VAL A 78 -6.64 12.89 4.83
C VAL A 78 -7.61 13.89 5.43
N GLU A 79 -8.83 13.89 4.94
CA GLU A 79 -9.94 14.72 5.42
C GLU A 79 -11.07 13.84 5.93
N ARG A 80 -11.72 14.28 7.01
CA ARG A 80 -12.94 13.68 7.53
C ARG A 80 -14.15 14.49 7.09
N SER A 81 -15.23 13.78 6.73
CA SER A 81 -16.52 14.39 6.44
C SER A 81 -17.65 13.50 6.94
N SER A 82 -18.86 14.05 7.01
CA SER A 82 -20.05 13.26 7.35
C SER A 82 -20.45 12.38 6.19
N HIS A 83 -20.91 11.15 6.46
CA HIS A 83 -21.48 10.27 5.45
C HIS A 83 -22.77 10.91 4.88
N PRO A 84 -22.98 10.97 3.55
CA PRO A 84 -24.13 11.61 2.95
C PRO A 84 -25.46 10.98 3.35
N ASP A 85 -25.49 9.67 3.60
CA ASP A 85 -26.71 8.94 3.94
C ASP A 85 -26.91 8.70 5.45
N ASP A 86 -25.85 8.82 6.26
CA ASP A 86 -25.91 8.67 7.71
C ASP A 86 -24.89 9.57 8.40
N ARG A 87 -25.38 10.69 8.95
CA ARG A 87 -24.55 11.69 9.63
C ARG A 87 -23.83 11.18 10.88
N ARG A 88 -24.20 10.00 11.40
CA ARG A 88 -23.52 9.35 12.52
C ARG A 88 -22.23 8.67 12.10
N GLN A 89 -22.07 8.41 10.81
CA GLN A 89 -20.86 7.84 10.24
C GLN A 89 -19.93 8.94 9.71
N VAL A 90 -18.63 8.68 9.84
CA VAL A 90 -17.58 9.53 9.29
C VAL A 90 -17.03 8.88 8.03
N LEU A 91 -16.81 9.67 6.99
CA LEU A 91 -16.03 9.28 5.83
C LEU A 91 -14.62 9.87 5.93
N VAL A 92 -13.65 9.09 5.53
CA VAL A 92 -12.27 9.56 5.35
C VAL A 92 -11.95 9.54 3.86
N ALA A 93 -11.28 10.58 3.41
CA ALA A 93 -10.89 10.74 2.01
C ALA A 93 -9.47 11.29 1.94
N VAL A 94 -8.75 10.92 0.88
CA VAL A 94 -7.45 11.52 0.64
C VAL A 94 -7.64 12.99 0.30
N SER A 95 -6.82 13.87 0.90
CA SER A 95 -6.78 15.28 0.54
C SER A 95 -5.97 15.47 -0.74
N ARG A 96 -6.00 16.69 -1.30
CA ARG A 96 -5.15 17.04 -2.43
C ARG A 96 -3.67 16.81 -2.09
N ALA A 97 -3.24 17.26 -0.93
CA ALA A 97 -1.86 17.08 -0.46
C ALA A 97 -1.51 15.60 -0.31
N GLY A 98 -2.45 14.80 0.21
CA GLY A 98 -2.29 13.34 0.33
C GLY A 98 -2.16 12.63 -1.01
N ALA A 99 -2.97 13.02 -2.00
CA ALA A 99 -2.88 12.48 -3.35
C ALA A 99 -1.56 12.83 -4.04
N GLU A 100 -1.09 14.07 -3.87
CA GLU A 100 0.19 14.52 -4.41
C GLU A 100 1.36 13.78 -3.77
N LEU A 101 1.34 13.60 -2.45
CA LEU A 101 2.36 12.83 -1.73
C LEU A 101 2.40 11.38 -2.19
N PHE A 102 1.24 10.73 -2.24
CA PHE A 102 1.15 9.34 -2.70
C PHE A 102 1.70 9.17 -4.11
N GLU A 103 1.33 10.06 -5.05
CA GLU A 103 1.81 9.99 -6.43
C GLU A 103 3.32 10.22 -6.53
N ALA A 104 3.87 11.12 -5.75
CA ALA A 104 5.31 11.36 -5.71
C ALA A 104 6.08 10.14 -5.16
N GLU A 105 5.57 9.51 -4.11
CA GLU A 105 6.14 8.27 -3.55
C GLU A 105 6.08 7.13 -4.57
N ARG A 106 4.92 6.95 -5.19
CA ARG A 106 4.71 5.93 -6.21
C ARG A 106 5.67 6.10 -7.39
N ARG A 107 5.82 7.31 -7.88
CA ARG A 107 6.70 7.63 -9.00
C ARG A 107 8.16 7.35 -8.69
N ALA A 108 8.63 7.78 -7.53
CA ALA A 108 10.01 7.54 -7.10
C ALA A 108 10.34 6.04 -7.01
N GLY A 109 9.42 5.26 -6.44
CA GLY A 109 9.55 3.80 -6.37
C GLY A 109 9.55 3.14 -7.75
N MET A 110 8.64 3.57 -8.62
CA MET A 110 8.56 3.04 -10.00
C MET A 110 9.81 3.34 -10.81
N GLU A 111 10.33 4.56 -10.77
CA GLU A 111 11.55 4.94 -11.49
C GLU A 111 12.74 4.08 -11.06
N TRP A 112 12.89 3.88 -9.76
CA TRP A 112 13.94 3.01 -9.24
C TRP A 112 13.78 1.57 -9.72
N LEU A 113 12.57 1.02 -9.62
CA LEU A 113 12.29 -0.37 -10.02
C LEU A 113 12.48 -0.56 -11.53
N GLN A 114 11.98 0.36 -12.34
CA GLN A 114 12.17 0.33 -13.79
C GLN A 114 13.65 0.26 -14.15
N GLY A 115 14.48 1.10 -13.53
CA GLY A 115 15.92 1.08 -13.74
C GLY A 115 16.58 -0.25 -13.37
N ARG A 116 16.05 -0.97 -12.39
CA ARG A 116 16.51 -2.31 -12.02
C ARG A 116 16.04 -3.37 -13.02
N LEU A 117 14.79 -3.29 -13.43
CA LEU A 117 14.20 -4.24 -14.40
C LEU A 117 14.84 -4.16 -15.78
N GLU A 118 15.24 -2.98 -16.22
CA GLU A 118 15.92 -2.79 -17.50
C GLU A 118 17.24 -3.58 -17.61
N LYS A 119 17.88 -3.87 -16.48
CA LYS A 119 19.12 -4.63 -16.41
C LYS A 119 18.93 -6.14 -16.50
N LEU A 120 17.69 -6.58 -16.41
CA LEU A 120 17.35 -8.00 -16.47
C LEU A 120 17.11 -8.45 -17.92
N LYS A 121 17.32 -9.74 -18.14
CA LYS A 121 16.92 -10.38 -19.39
C LYS A 121 15.40 -10.37 -19.54
N GLN A 122 14.93 -10.38 -20.78
CA GLN A 122 13.49 -10.40 -21.07
C GLN A 122 12.78 -11.60 -20.41
N GLU A 123 13.40 -12.75 -20.36
CA GLU A 123 12.87 -13.97 -19.72
C GLU A 123 12.64 -13.74 -18.22
N ASP A 124 13.57 -13.09 -17.54
CA ASP A 124 13.46 -12.79 -16.10
C ASP A 124 12.37 -11.77 -15.84
N ARG A 125 12.25 -10.76 -16.69
CA ARG A 125 11.14 -9.78 -16.60
C ARG A 125 9.79 -10.45 -16.78
N ALA A 126 9.66 -11.38 -17.72
CA ALA A 126 8.43 -12.15 -17.93
C ALA A 126 8.10 -13.01 -16.70
N THR A 127 9.12 -13.63 -16.09
CA THR A 127 8.96 -14.40 -14.85
C THR A 127 8.45 -13.52 -13.71
N LEU A 128 9.01 -12.32 -13.55
CA LEU A 128 8.58 -11.38 -12.51
C LEU A 128 7.16 -10.87 -12.74
N LEU A 129 6.77 -10.64 -14.01
CA LEU A 129 5.41 -10.23 -14.33
C LEU A 129 4.39 -11.31 -13.95
N ALA A 130 4.67 -12.56 -14.32
CA ALA A 130 3.84 -13.70 -13.94
C ALA A 130 3.79 -13.87 -12.40
N ALA A 131 4.91 -13.69 -11.73
CA ALA A 131 4.97 -13.74 -10.27
C ALA A 131 4.13 -12.64 -9.62
N ALA A 132 4.16 -11.43 -10.16
CA ALA A 132 3.33 -10.32 -9.68
C ALA A 132 1.84 -10.64 -9.78
N ASP A 133 1.39 -11.20 -10.90
CA ASP A 133 0.00 -11.63 -11.09
C ASP A 133 -0.42 -12.68 -10.06
N LEU A 134 0.46 -13.65 -9.78
CA LEU A 134 0.22 -14.67 -8.75
C LEU A 134 0.17 -14.07 -7.34
N MET A 135 1.02 -13.08 -7.04
CA MET A 135 1.01 -12.39 -5.75
C MET A 135 -0.30 -11.64 -5.54
N PHE A 136 -0.81 -10.95 -6.56
CA PHE A 136 -2.12 -10.29 -6.48
C PHE A 136 -3.23 -11.31 -6.23
N ALA A 137 -3.23 -12.42 -6.93
CA ALA A 137 -4.21 -13.49 -6.73
C ALA A 137 -4.20 -14.03 -5.30
N ILE A 138 -3.02 -14.27 -4.71
CA ILE A 138 -2.88 -14.71 -3.31
C ILE A 138 -3.49 -13.69 -2.34
N ILE A 139 -3.29 -12.40 -2.61
CA ILE A 139 -3.81 -11.32 -1.76
C ILE A 139 -5.33 -11.22 -1.89
N ASP A 140 -5.85 -11.32 -3.10
CA ASP A 140 -7.29 -11.19 -3.39
C ASP A 140 -8.09 -12.37 -2.85
N GLU A 141 -7.57 -13.60 -2.95
CA GLU A 141 -8.21 -14.80 -2.39
C GLU A 141 -8.35 -14.76 -0.87
N ALA A 142 -7.52 -13.99 -0.21
CA ALA A 142 -7.51 -13.89 1.24
C ALA A 142 -8.55 -12.92 1.80
N GLN A 143 -9.43 -12.34 0.97
CA GLN A 143 -10.60 -11.53 1.32
C GLN A 143 -11.86 -12.40 1.33
#